data_4664b0fb51c6a2258595a70d673df3ee
#
_entry.id   4664b0fb51c6a2258595a70d673df3ee
#
_cell.length_a   1.000
_cell.length_b   1.000
_cell.length_c   1.000
_cell.angle_alpha   90.00
_cell.angle_beta   90.00
_cell.angle_gamma   90.00
#
_symmetry.space_group_name_H-M   'P 1'
#
loop_
_entity.id
_entity.type
_entity.pdbx_description
1 polymer ?
#
loop_
_entity_poly.entity_id
_entity_poly.type
_entity_poly.pdbx_seq_one_letter_code
_entity_poly.pdbx_strand_id
1 'polypeptide(L)'
;MGELVDPFDGLVDLEEGIIATPLDPDITFSDDPLRMMRCVRFATQLNFQIEEETFEALSRNKERIKIISAERIIDELNKIMLAPHPSKGFIDLHRCGLLEIILPELVALDIVEERNGRKHKNNFYHTLEVLENLVERQRLAEENRLSRLSQQVTGNSSQQNEDISSEQEVEEEEIP
;
A
#
# COMPACT_ATOMS: atom_id res chain seq x y z
N MET A 1 19.88 19.71 -18.12
CA MET A 1 18.61 19.02 -17.85
C MET A 1 18.40 18.05 -18.99
N GLY A 2 18.11 16.76 -18.71
CA GLY A 2 17.81 15.79 -19.74
C GLY A 2 16.37 15.96 -20.24
N GLU A 3 16.11 15.60 -21.50
CA GLU A 3 14.75 15.54 -22.04
C GLU A 3 14.06 14.27 -21.53
N LEU A 4 12.80 14.41 -21.07
CA LEU A 4 11.98 13.27 -20.67
C LEU A 4 11.40 12.61 -21.91
N VAL A 5 11.71 11.32 -22.12
CA VAL A 5 11.21 10.52 -23.24
C VAL A 5 10.15 9.56 -22.69
N ASP A 6 8.92 9.69 -23.15
CA ASP A 6 7.77 8.88 -22.73
C ASP A 6 7.08 8.23 -23.95
N PRO A 7 7.63 7.10 -24.46
CA PRO A 7 7.13 6.45 -25.66
C PRO A 7 5.83 5.66 -25.46
N PHE A 8 5.35 5.53 -24.22
CA PHE A 8 4.19 4.72 -23.84
C PHE A 8 3.12 5.51 -23.10
N ASP A 9 3.17 6.84 -23.16
CA ASP A 9 2.22 7.74 -22.49
C ASP A 9 2.09 7.53 -20.96
N GLY A 10 3.18 7.07 -20.32
CA GLY A 10 3.21 6.77 -18.89
C GLY A 10 2.95 7.99 -17.99
N LEU A 11 3.19 9.22 -18.47
CA LEU A 11 2.83 10.45 -17.77
C LEU A 11 1.31 10.62 -17.70
N VAL A 12 0.58 10.27 -18.75
CA VAL A 12 -0.89 10.30 -18.79
C VAL A 12 -1.43 9.26 -17.80
N ASP A 13 -0.93 8.03 -17.85
CA ASP A 13 -1.32 6.96 -16.91
C ASP A 13 -1.06 7.37 -15.46
N LEU A 14 0.06 8.06 -15.21
CA LEU A 14 0.40 8.56 -13.88
C LEU A 14 -0.58 9.63 -13.40
N GLU A 15 -0.98 10.58 -14.26
CA GLU A 15 -1.93 11.64 -13.96
C GLU A 15 -3.34 11.08 -13.75
N GLU A 16 -3.73 10.07 -14.51
CA GLU A 16 -5.02 9.40 -14.42
C GLU A 16 -5.09 8.35 -13.29
N GLY A 17 -3.95 8.00 -12.70
CA GLY A 17 -3.86 6.99 -11.65
C GLY A 17 -4.11 5.57 -12.17
N ILE A 18 -3.56 5.25 -13.33
CA ILE A 18 -3.73 3.97 -14.02
C ILE A 18 -2.44 3.15 -13.99
N ILE A 19 -2.56 1.84 -13.79
CA ILE A 19 -1.49 0.86 -13.98
C ILE A 19 -1.80 0.05 -15.24
N ALA A 20 -0.95 0.18 -16.23
CA ALA A 20 -1.00 -0.58 -17.48
C ALA A 20 0.35 -1.20 -17.79
N THR A 21 0.38 -2.26 -18.61
CA THR A 21 1.61 -2.79 -19.17
C THR A 21 2.00 -1.99 -20.41
N PRO A 22 3.27 -1.61 -20.60
CA PRO A 22 3.70 -0.84 -21.78
C PRO A 22 3.64 -1.64 -23.09
N LEU A 23 3.58 -2.97 -22.99
CA LEU A 23 3.44 -3.92 -24.09
C LEU A 23 2.22 -4.80 -23.83
N ASP A 24 1.93 -5.72 -24.77
CA ASP A 24 0.88 -6.71 -24.63
C ASP A 24 0.93 -7.38 -23.25
N PRO A 25 -0.15 -7.29 -22.45
CA PRO A 25 -0.17 -7.80 -21.09
C PRO A 25 -0.07 -9.34 -21.04
N ASP A 26 -0.62 -10.07 -22.00
CA ASP A 26 -0.53 -11.53 -22.05
C ASP A 26 0.92 -11.99 -22.27
N ILE A 27 1.66 -11.32 -23.14
CA ILE A 27 3.09 -11.58 -23.35
C ILE A 27 3.87 -11.22 -22.08
N THR A 28 3.60 -10.07 -21.50
CA THR A 28 4.28 -9.56 -20.30
C THR A 28 4.14 -10.52 -19.12
N PHE A 29 2.94 -11.05 -18.87
CA PHE A 29 2.65 -11.97 -17.76
C PHE A 29 3.05 -13.42 -18.08
N SER A 30 3.09 -13.79 -19.35
CA SER A 30 3.61 -15.09 -19.78
C SER A 30 5.11 -15.19 -19.62
N ASP A 31 5.86 -14.14 -19.92
CA ASP A 31 7.32 -14.10 -19.82
C ASP A 31 7.82 -14.16 -18.36
N ASP A 32 7.23 -13.37 -17.48
CA ASP A 32 7.50 -13.40 -16.04
C ASP A 32 6.18 -13.28 -15.25
N PRO A 33 5.62 -14.42 -14.82
CA PRO A 33 4.34 -14.44 -14.09
C PRO A 33 4.35 -13.67 -12.76
N LEU A 34 5.51 -13.42 -12.14
CA LEU A 34 5.57 -12.59 -10.94
C LEU A 34 5.13 -11.14 -11.21
N ARG A 35 5.20 -10.69 -12.47
CA ARG A 35 4.70 -9.37 -12.87
C ARG A 35 3.21 -9.20 -12.60
N MET A 36 2.42 -10.28 -12.56
CA MET A 36 1.03 -10.24 -12.13
C MET A 36 0.90 -9.76 -10.68
N MET A 37 1.69 -10.32 -9.77
CA MET A 37 1.72 -9.86 -8.37
C MET A 37 2.23 -8.43 -8.25
N ARG A 38 3.24 -8.05 -9.03
CA ARG A 38 3.79 -6.69 -9.05
C ARG A 38 2.78 -5.67 -9.56
N CYS A 39 1.99 -6.01 -10.58
CA CYS A 39 0.92 -5.16 -11.09
C CYS A 39 -0.08 -4.81 -9.97
N VAL A 40 -0.60 -5.82 -9.27
CA VAL A 40 -1.52 -5.61 -8.14
C VAL A 40 -0.85 -4.85 -6.99
N ARG A 41 0.41 -5.16 -6.69
CA ARG A 41 1.17 -4.45 -5.66
C ARG A 41 1.30 -2.96 -5.97
N PHE A 42 1.70 -2.59 -7.18
CA PHE A 42 1.83 -1.18 -7.57
C PHE A 42 0.49 -0.46 -7.53
N ALA A 43 -0.57 -1.09 -8.04
CA ALA A 43 -1.93 -0.54 -7.97
C ALA A 43 -2.36 -0.29 -6.52
N THR A 44 -1.98 -1.18 -5.58
CA THR A 44 -2.29 -1.05 -4.16
C THR A 44 -1.46 0.04 -3.49
N GLN A 45 -0.14 0.06 -3.72
CA GLN A 45 0.79 1.01 -3.11
C GLN A 45 0.54 2.46 -3.55
N LEU A 46 0.21 2.66 -4.82
CA LEU A 46 -0.08 3.97 -5.41
C LEU A 46 -1.55 4.36 -5.32
N ASN A 47 -2.41 3.45 -4.89
CA ASN A 47 -3.87 3.60 -4.93
C ASN A 47 -4.41 3.90 -6.34
N PHE A 48 -3.80 3.27 -7.36
CA PHE A 48 -4.15 3.41 -8.77
C PHE A 48 -5.10 2.29 -9.19
N GLN A 49 -5.83 2.52 -10.29
CA GLN A 49 -6.64 1.48 -10.93
C GLN A 49 -5.78 0.68 -11.92
N ILE A 50 -6.09 -0.60 -12.07
CA ILE A 50 -5.48 -1.41 -13.14
C ILE A 50 -6.34 -1.23 -14.38
N GLU A 51 -5.70 -0.95 -15.53
CA GLU A 51 -6.36 -0.89 -16.82
C GLU A 51 -7.15 -2.18 -17.10
N GLU A 52 -8.31 -2.06 -17.77
CA GLU A 52 -9.23 -3.19 -17.95
C GLU A 52 -8.60 -4.36 -18.70
N GLU A 53 -7.91 -4.11 -19.83
CA GLU A 53 -7.24 -5.16 -20.60
C GLU A 53 -6.12 -5.83 -19.81
N THR A 54 -5.32 -5.04 -19.08
CA THR A 54 -4.29 -5.52 -18.18
C THR A 54 -4.89 -6.38 -17.06
N PHE A 55 -6.04 -5.97 -16.49
CA PHE A 55 -6.73 -6.73 -15.45
C PHE A 55 -7.30 -8.06 -15.97
N GLU A 56 -7.88 -8.08 -17.16
CA GLU A 56 -8.37 -9.30 -17.81
C GLU A 56 -7.22 -10.27 -18.10
N ALA A 57 -6.06 -9.76 -18.51
CA ALA A 57 -4.88 -10.57 -18.74
C ALA A 57 -4.34 -11.23 -17.46
N LEU A 58 -4.49 -10.58 -16.27
CA LEU A 58 -4.20 -11.24 -14.99
C LEU A 58 -5.03 -12.53 -14.84
N SER A 59 -6.33 -12.44 -15.12
CA SER A 59 -7.26 -13.58 -15.01
C SER A 59 -6.93 -14.67 -16.02
N ARG A 60 -6.58 -14.31 -17.25
CA ARG A 60 -6.21 -15.28 -18.30
C ARG A 60 -4.92 -16.03 -17.99
N ASN A 61 -3.94 -15.35 -17.37
CA ASN A 61 -2.60 -15.91 -17.12
C ASN A 61 -2.40 -16.42 -15.69
N LYS A 62 -3.40 -16.35 -14.81
CA LYS A 62 -3.28 -16.65 -13.38
C LYS A 62 -2.63 -18.00 -13.05
N GLU A 63 -2.92 -19.03 -13.83
CA GLU A 63 -2.37 -20.38 -13.63
C GLU A 63 -0.84 -20.43 -13.73
N ARG A 64 -0.23 -19.51 -14.48
CA ARG A 64 1.22 -19.44 -14.63
C ARG A 64 1.94 -19.02 -13.34
N ILE A 65 1.24 -18.44 -12.36
CA ILE A 65 1.83 -18.09 -11.06
C ILE A 65 2.40 -19.31 -10.33
N LYS A 66 1.90 -20.50 -10.64
CA LYS A 66 2.35 -21.78 -10.02
C LYS A 66 3.81 -22.13 -10.31
N ILE A 67 4.43 -21.53 -11.33
CA ILE A 67 5.85 -21.75 -11.62
C ILE A 67 6.78 -20.87 -10.79
N ILE A 68 6.25 -19.86 -10.11
CA ILE A 68 7.01 -18.95 -9.26
C ILE A 68 7.17 -19.55 -7.87
N SER A 69 8.35 -19.39 -7.26
CA SER A 69 8.60 -19.87 -5.91
C SER A 69 7.73 -19.17 -4.87
N ALA A 70 7.37 -19.90 -3.82
CA ALA A 70 6.54 -19.36 -2.74
C ALA A 70 7.17 -18.14 -2.07
N GLU A 71 8.49 -18.12 -1.91
CA GLU A 71 9.22 -17.00 -1.30
C GLU A 71 9.02 -15.70 -2.09
N ARG A 72 9.10 -15.77 -3.42
CA ARG A 72 8.90 -14.59 -4.30
C ARG A 72 7.46 -14.10 -4.25
N ILE A 73 6.50 -15.00 -4.18
CA ILE A 73 5.07 -14.66 -4.05
C ILE A 73 4.81 -13.99 -2.70
N ILE A 74 5.32 -14.58 -1.61
CA ILE A 74 5.16 -14.05 -0.24
C ILE A 74 5.80 -12.67 -0.11
N ASP A 75 6.94 -12.43 -0.76
CA ASP A 75 7.62 -11.13 -0.76
C ASP A 75 6.72 -10.03 -1.35
N GLU A 76 6.08 -10.30 -2.49
CA GLU A 76 5.14 -9.36 -3.10
C GLU A 76 3.85 -9.22 -2.26
N LEU A 77 3.34 -10.31 -1.68
CA LEU A 77 2.17 -10.30 -0.81
C LEU A 77 2.40 -9.47 0.46
N ASN A 78 3.59 -9.58 1.07
CA ASN A 78 3.98 -8.76 2.22
C ASN A 78 3.99 -7.27 1.86
N LYS A 79 4.47 -6.89 0.67
CA LYS A 79 4.46 -5.50 0.20
C LYS A 79 3.03 -4.98 -0.02
N ILE A 80 2.11 -5.84 -0.47
CA ILE A 80 0.67 -5.52 -0.55
C ILE A 80 0.10 -5.30 0.86
N MET A 81 0.41 -6.19 1.80
CA MET A 81 -0.05 -6.13 3.19
C MET A 81 0.40 -4.85 3.90
N LEU A 82 1.61 -4.36 3.59
CA LEU A 82 2.20 -3.16 4.17
C LEU A 82 1.83 -1.86 3.43
N ALA A 83 1.02 -1.95 2.38
CA ALA A 83 0.53 -0.77 1.65
C ALA A 83 -0.47 0.04 2.49
N PRO A 84 -0.70 1.33 2.15
CA PRO A 84 -1.66 2.17 2.89
C PRO A 84 -3.10 1.63 2.90
N HIS A 85 -3.51 0.95 1.84
CA HIS A 85 -4.84 0.36 1.67
C HIS A 85 -4.75 -1.09 1.19
N PRO A 86 -4.31 -2.04 2.05
CA PRO A 86 -4.04 -3.42 1.64
C PRO A 86 -5.29 -4.17 1.19
N SER A 87 -6.48 -3.82 1.70
CA SER A 87 -7.75 -4.44 1.31
C SER A 87 -7.99 -4.36 -0.21
N LYS A 88 -7.62 -3.25 -0.84
CA LYS A 88 -7.70 -3.06 -2.30
C LYS A 88 -6.93 -4.14 -3.05
N GLY A 89 -5.68 -4.40 -2.65
CA GLY A 89 -4.83 -5.41 -3.28
C GLY A 89 -5.40 -6.84 -3.13
N PHE A 90 -5.91 -7.18 -1.95
CA PHE A 90 -6.55 -8.47 -1.73
C PHE A 90 -7.85 -8.64 -2.54
N ILE A 91 -8.64 -7.57 -2.69
CA ILE A 91 -9.85 -7.58 -3.53
C ILE A 91 -9.46 -7.78 -5.00
N ASP A 92 -8.44 -7.08 -5.50
CA ASP A 92 -7.98 -7.23 -6.89
C ASP A 92 -7.41 -8.64 -7.15
N LEU A 93 -6.61 -9.19 -6.22
CA LEU A 93 -6.12 -10.58 -6.29
C LEU A 93 -7.27 -11.60 -6.28
N HIS A 94 -8.32 -11.37 -5.50
CA HIS A 94 -9.50 -12.23 -5.45
C HIS A 94 -10.29 -12.15 -6.76
N ARG A 95 -10.55 -10.95 -7.25
CA ARG A 95 -11.33 -10.73 -8.49
C ARG A 95 -10.67 -11.32 -9.72
N CYS A 96 -9.34 -11.23 -9.86
CA CYS A 96 -8.61 -11.83 -10.97
C CYS A 96 -8.34 -13.34 -10.78
N GLY A 97 -8.66 -13.92 -9.62
CA GLY A 97 -8.52 -15.34 -9.30
C GLY A 97 -7.10 -15.77 -8.91
N LEU A 98 -6.14 -14.83 -8.77
CA LEU A 98 -4.80 -15.14 -8.26
C LEU A 98 -4.84 -15.58 -6.80
N LEU A 99 -5.70 -14.96 -5.98
CA LEU A 99 -5.80 -15.25 -4.56
C LEU A 99 -6.21 -16.70 -4.29
N GLU A 100 -7.09 -17.27 -5.12
CA GLU A 100 -7.52 -18.67 -5.03
C GLU A 100 -6.36 -19.66 -5.20
N ILE A 101 -5.34 -19.26 -5.97
CA ILE A 101 -4.16 -20.09 -6.22
C ILE A 101 -3.12 -19.93 -5.13
N ILE A 102 -2.87 -18.69 -4.68
CA ILE A 102 -1.78 -18.39 -3.75
C ILE A 102 -2.18 -18.48 -2.28
N LEU A 103 -3.45 -18.24 -1.94
CA LEU A 103 -3.97 -18.26 -0.56
C LEU A 103 -5.44 -18.74 -0.54
N PRO A 104 -5.71 -20.00 -0.92
CA PRO A 104 -7.07 -20.54 -1.01
C PRO A 104 -7.83 -20.52 0.32
N GLU A 105 -7.13 -20.59 1.45
CA GLU A 105 -7.72 -20.53 2.78
C GLU A 105 -8.42 -19.20 3.04
N LEU A 106 -7.90 -18.09 2.53
CA LEU A 106 -8.53 -16.79 2.65
C LEU A 106 -9.77 -16.69 1.76
N VAL A 107 -9.71 -17.24 0.55
CA VAL A 107 -10.86 -17.29 -0.36
C VAL A 107 -11.97 -18.19 0.18
N ALA A 108 -11.63 -19.24 0.92
CA ALA A 108 -12.61 -20.10 1.60
C ALA A 108 -13.49 -19.35 2.61
N LEU A 109 -13.11 -18.16 3.05
CA LEU A 109 -13.93 -17.27 3.88
C LEU A 109 -14.99 -16.52 3.07
N ASP A 110 -14.94 -16.55 1.74
CA ASP A 110 -15.92 -15.93 0.84
C ASP A 110 -17.20 -16.76 0.75
N ILE A 111 -17.77 -17.12 1.91
CA ILE A 111 -19.02 -17.87 2.04
C ILE A 111 -20.03 -17.01 2.76
N VAL A 112 -21.21 -16.82 2.17
CA VAL A 112 -22.37 -16.24 2.83
C VAL A 112 -23.10 -17.35 3.59
N GLU A 113 -22.87 -17.46 4.88
CA GLU A 113 -23.64 -18.37 5.72
C GLU A 113 -25.05 -17.80 5.98
N GLU A 114 -26.06 -18.58 5.64
CA GLU A 114 -27.45 -18.29 6.02
C GLU A 114 -27.80 -19.13 7.26
N ARG A 115 -27.86 -18.50 8.45
CA ARG A 115 -28.35 -19.15 9.68
C ARG A 115 -29.64 -18.49 10.12
N ASN A 116 -30.69 -19.28 10.29
CA ASN A 116 -32.01 -18.85 10.83
C ASN A 116 -32.65 -17.70 10.03
N GLY A 117 -32.54 -17.71 8.68
CA GLY A 117 -33.13 -16.68 7.82
C GLY A 117 -32.43 -15.32 7.89
N ARG A 118 -31.27 -15.22 8.54
CA ARG A 118 -30.39 -14.03 8.52
C ARG A 118 -29.13 -14.31 7.74
N LYS A 119 -28.87 -13.46 6.74
CA LYS A 119 -27.57 -13.46 6.03
C LYS A 119 -26.50 -12.93 6.97
N HIS A 120 -25.50 -13.74 7.27
CA HIS A 120 -24.30 -13.28 7.96
C HIS A 120 -23.39 -12.52 7.00
N LYS A 121 -22.63 -11.55 7.54
CA LYS A 121 -21.60 -10.84 6.76
C LYS A 121 -20.64 -11.86 6.16
N ASN A 122 -20.25 -11.61 4.92
CA ASN A 122 -19.21 -12.37 4.25
C ASN A 122 -17.88 -12.22 5.02
N ASN A 123 -17.36 -13.33 5.52
CA ASN A 123 -16.19 -13.32 6.39
C ASN A 123 -14.91 -12.84 5.68
N PHE A 124 -14.80 -13.04 4.37
CA PHE A 124 -13.69 -12.52 3.56
C PHE A 124 -13.65 -10.98 3.64
N TYR A 125 -14.73 -10.31 3.25
CA TYR A 125 -14.78 -8.84 3.28
C TYR A 125 -14.71 -8.28 4.69
N HIS A 126 -15.27 -8.98 5.67
CA HIS A 126 -15.13 -8.57 7.07
C HIS A 126 -13.68 -8.65 7.56
N THR A 127 -12.93 -9.67 7.16
CA THR A 127 -11.50 -9.80 7.47
C THR A 127 -10.70 -8.65 6.86
N LEU A 128 -11.01 -8.27 5.61
CA LEU A 128 -10.37 -7.13 4.96
C LEU A 128 -10.73 -5.79 5.62
N GLU A 129 -11.96 -5.62 6.09
CA GLU A 129 -12.39 -4.45 6.87
C GLU A 129 -11.59 -4.34 8.19
N VAL A 130 -11.39 -5.45 8.89
CA VAL A 130 -10.57 -5.49 10.11
C VAL A 130 -9.11 -5.13 9.80
N LEU A 131 -8.56 -5.65 8.72
CA LEU A 131 -7.21 -5.33 8.27
C LEU A 131 -7.05 -3.82 8.00
N GLU A 132 -7.98 -3.23 7.27
CA GLU A 132 -7.96 -1.79 6.96
C GLU A 132 -8.03 -0.93 8.22
N ASN A 133 -8.92 -1.29 9.16
CA ASN A 133 -9.02 -0.61 10.45
C ASN A 133 -7.72 -0.71 11.29
N LEU A 134 -7.00 -1.82 11.22
CA LEU A 134 -5.71 -1.97 11.90
C LEU A 134 -4.65 -1.06 11.31
N VAL A 135 -4.54 -1.02 9.99
CA VAL A 135 -3.60 -0.15 9.27
C VAL A 135 -3.87 1.32 9.59
N GLU A 136 -5.12 1.74 9.56
CA GLU A 136 -5.51 3.11 9.90
C GLU A 136 -5.17 3.47 11.35
N ARG A 137 -5.41 2.57 12.31
CA ARG A 137 -5.02 2.78 13.71
C ARG A 137 -3.51 2.90 13.89
N GLN A 138 -2.72 2.09 13.19
CA GLN A 138 -1.26 2.18 13.23
C GLN A 138 -0.77 3.50 12.65
N ARG A 139 -1.34 3.95 11.53
CA ARG A 139 -1.02 5.24 10.91
C ARG A 139 -1.29 6.40 11.86
N LEU A 140 -2.48 6.45 12.46
CA LEU A 140 -2.85 7.48 13.43
C LEU A 140 -1.96 7.48 14.69
N ALA A 141 -1.56 6.29 15.16
CA ALA A 141 -0.66 6.17 16.30
C ALA A 141 0.74 6.72 15.98
N GLU A 142 1.25 6.45 14.78
CA GLU A 142 2.55 6.95 14.34
C GLU A 142 2.53 8.47 14.10
N GLU A 143 1.50 9.01 13.48
CA GLU A 143 1.29 10.46 13.32
C GLU A 143 1.27 11.17 14.67
N ASN A 144 0.54 10.64 15.65
CA ASN A 144 0.50 11.17 17.00
C ASN A 144 1.87 11.12 17.71
N ARG A 145 2.63 10.04 17.49
CA ARG A 145 3.99 9.91 18.03
C ARG A 145 4.93 10.95 17.45
N LEU A 146 4.92 11.12 16.13
CA LEU A 146 5.75 12.10 15.43
C LEU A 146 5.39 13.55 15.86
N SER A 147 4.11 13.85 15.99
CA SER A 147 3.63 15.15 16.48
C SER A 147 4.13 15.47 17.89
N ARG A 148 4.12 14.49 18.82
CA ARG A 148 4.66 14.68 20.18
C ARG A 148 6.17 14.92 20.17
N LEU A 149 6.91 14.18 19.33
CA LEU A 149 8.36 14.37 19.19
C LEU A 149 8.71 15.77 18.65
N SER A 150 7.98 16.24 17.65
CA SER A 150 8.20 17.59 17.10
C SER A 150 7.93 18.69 18.11
N GLN A 151 6.89 18.55 18.96
CA GLN A 151 6.59 19.51 20.03
C GLN A 151 7.67 19.52 21.12
N GLN A 152 8.28 18.38 21.45
CA GLN A 152 9.38 18.31 22.41
C GLN A 152 10.64 19.00 21.90
N VAL A 153 10.94 18.86 20.61
CA VAL A 153 12.11 19.51 19.99
C VAL A 153 11.94 21.03 19.97
N THR A 154 10.76 21.53 19.61
CA THR A 154 10.48 22.98 19.58
C THR A 154 10.40 23.58 20.99
N GLY A 155 9.88 22.85 21.98
CA GLY A 155 9.84 23.29 23.38
C GLY A 155 11.23 23.46 24.01
N ASN A 156 12.14 22.52 23.74
CA ASN A 156 13.52 22.60 24.22
C ASN A 156 14.32 23.78 23.60
N SER A 157 14.03 24.10 22.33
CA SER A 157 14.71 25.25 21.68
C SER A 157 14.28 26.60 22.25
N SER A 158 13.06 26.70 22.74
CA SER A 158 12.56 27.93 23.37
C SER A 158 13.15 28.15 24.77
N GLN A 159 13.33 27.09 25.56
CA GLN A 159 13.97 27.19 26.89
C GLN A 159 15.45 27.53 26.80
N GLN A 160 16.18 26.96 25.83
CA GLN A 160 17.61 27.33 25.67
C GLN A 160 17.82 28.79 25.25
N ASN A 161 16.90 29.41 24.52
CA ASN A 161 16.97 30.80 24.14
C ASN A 161 16.63 31.76 25.33
N GLU A 162 15.77 31.37 26.25
CA GLU A 162 15.46 32.12 27.46
C GLU A 162 16.62 32.07 28.46
N ASP A 163 17.31 30.93 28.63
CA ASP A 163 18.46 30.77 29.47
C ASP A 163 19.67 31.60 28.98
N ILE A 164 19.90 31.68 27.67
CA ILE A 164 20.96 32.48 27.05
C ILE A 164 20.67 34.00 27.21
N SER A 165 19.40 34.39 27.10
CA SER A 165 19.02 35.82 27.29
C SER A 165 19.18 36.29 28.75
N SER A 166 18.91 35.42 29.73
CA SER A 166 19.06 35.73 31.15
C SER A 166 20.54 35.78 31.62
N GLU A 167 21.42 35.00 30.99
CA GLU A 167 22.87 35.06 31.27
C GLU A 167 23.52 36.35 30.70
N GLN A 168 23.04 36.89 29.59
CA GLN A 168 23.55 38.12 28.99
C GLN A 168 23.09 39.38 29.74
N GLU A 169 21.93 39.41 30.38
CA GLU A 169 21.47 40.56 31.19
C GLU A 169 22.22 40.69 32.54
N VAL A 170 22.83 39.61 33.06
CA VAL A 170 23.60 39.64 34.32
C VAL A 170 25.03 40.12 34.11
N GLU A 171 25.63 40.02 32.93
CA GLU A 171 26.99 40.51 32.63
C GLU A 171 27.08 42.01 32.32
N GLU A 172 25.99 42.72 32.05
CA GLU A 172 25.99 44.16 31.78
C GLU A 172 25.84 45.04 33.05
N GLU A 173 25.54 44.47 34.23
CA GLU A 173 25.38 45.26 35.50
C GLU A 173 26.63 45.33 36.40
N GLU A 174 27.77 44.70 36.05
CA GLU A 174 29.02 44.79 36.85
C GLU A 174 30.16 45.45 36.10
N ILE A 175 30.09 46.77 35.86
CA ILE A 175 31.29 47.60 35.64
C ILE A 175 31.14 48.93 36.42
N PRO A 176 32.05 49.20 37.43
CA PRO A 176 32.05 50.45 38.20
C PRO A 176 32.59 51.67 37.42
#